data_6337dd25bb5e4a4bf8a4254d9cd491a4
#
_entry.id   6337dd25bb5e4a4bf8a4254d9cd491a4
#
_cell.length_a   1.000
_cell.length_b   1.000
_cell.length_c   1.000
_cell.angle_alpha   90.00
_cell.angle_beta   90.00
_cell.angle_gamma   90.00
#
_symmetry.space_group_name_H-M   'P 1'
#
loop_
_entity.id
_entity.type
_entity.pdbx_description
1 polymer ?
#
loop_
_entity_poly.entity_id
_entity_poly.type
_entity_poly.pdbx_seq_one_letter_code
_entity_poly.pdbx_strand_id
1 'polypeptide(L)'
;MARLFRGTRAAEHRWPVGSPTGGKALVVLVARTSFGGMTAVQGAMRDWDQRERAHVFVLGLVLVAHRPGRLPKDLRRLQRDVQGATERMWLVPWCERWSAGEIPSRANSPKAVEQLCADLSAALGRSARKVGI
;
A
#
# COMPACT_ATOMS: atom_id res chain seq x y z
N MET A 1 2.63 -8.12 3.56
CA MET A 1 1.30 -7.77 2.98
C MET A 1 0.94 -8.61 1.77
N ALA A 2 1.85 -8.82 0.82
CA ALA A 2 1.52 -9.64 -0.36
C ALA A 2 1.03 -11.05 -0.03
N ARG A 3 1.47 -11.64 1.07
CA ARG A 3 1.04 -12.97 1.51
C ARG A 3 -0.43 -13.06 1.91
N LEU A 4 -1.07 -11.93 2.21
CA LEU A 4 -2.48 -11.87 2.60
C LEU A 4 -3.43 -11.80 1.41
N PHE A 5 -2.90 -11.61 0.21
CA PHE A 5 -3.66 -11.49 -1.02
C PHE A 5 -3.23 -12.50 -2.06
N ARG A 6 -4.19 -13.24 -2.62
CA ARG A 6 -3.91 -14.08 -3.77
C ARG A 6 -3.70 -13.21 -5.00
N GLY A 7 -2.76 -13.60 -5.85
CA GLY A 7 -2.48 -12.91 -7.10
C GLY A 7 -1.66 -11.64 -6.96
N THR A 8 -1.19 -11.34 -5.75
CA THR A 8 -0.28 -10.21 -5.54
C THR A 8 1.17 -10.69 -5.44
N ARG A 9 2.07 -9.81 -5.79
CA ARG A 9 3.51 -10.06 -5.74
C ARG A 9 4.23 -8.81 -5.25
N ALA A 10 5.23 -9.00 -4.38
CA ALA A 10 6.05 -7.90 -3.90
C ALA A 10 6.98 -7.41 -5.02
N ALA A 11 6.98 -6.09 -5.25
CA ALA A 11 7.82 -5.47 -6.27
C ALA A 11 9.18 -4.98 -5.73
N GLU A 12 9.41 -5.12 -4.43
CA GLU A 12 10.70 -4.86 -3.78
C GLU A 12 11.33 -3.51 -4.13
N HIS A 13 10.59 -2.43 -3.88
CA HIS A 13 11.02 -1.04 -4.09
C HIS A 13 11.27 -0.64 -5.55
N ARG A 14 10.75 -1.40 -6.48
CA ARG A 14 10.85 -1.08 -7.92
C ARG A 14 9.45 -0.89 -8.51
N TRP A 15 9.34 0.04 -9.44
CA TRP A 15 8.14 0.10 -10.24
C TRP A 15 8.06 -1.13 -11.13
N PRO A 16 6.92 -1.86 -11.15
CA PRO A 16 6.80 -3.01 -12.04
C PRO A 16 6.80 -2.55 -13.50
N VAL A 17 7.34 -3.40 -14.35
CA VAL A 17 7.19 -3.20 -15.80
C VAL A 17 5.76 -3.54 -16.21
N GLY A 18 5.31 -3.00 -17.34
CA GLY A 18 3.98 -3.26 -17.83
C GLY A 18 3.73 -4.74 -18.12
N SER A 19 2.46 -5.11 -18.18
CA SER A 19 2.05 -6.46 -18.51
C SER A 19 2.55 -6.85 -19.91
N PRO A 20 2.97 -8.12 -20.13
CA PRO A 20 3.30 -8.60 -21.47
C PRO A 20 2.17 -8.43 -22.48
N THR A 21 0.93 -8.32 -22.01
CA THR A 21 -0.24 -8.10 -22.86
C THR A 21 -0.55 -6.62 -23.08
N GLY A 22 0.30 -5.71 -22.60
CA GLY A 22 0.12 -4.27 -22.75
C GLY A 22 -0.81 -3.62 -21.73
N GLY A 23 -1.31 -4.37 -20.75
CA GLY A 23 -2.14 -3.82 -19.67
C GLY A 23 -1.34 -3.05 -18.63
N LYS A 24 -2.02 -2.20 -17.85
CA LYS A 24 -1.40 -1.48 -16.75
C LYS A 24 -1.14 -2.42 -15.57
N ALA A 25 0.02 -2.24 -14.92
CA ALA A 25 0.29 -2.89 -13.65
C ALA A 25 -0.47 -2.16 -12.54
N LEU A 26 -1.23 -2.89 -11.73
CA LEU A 26 -1.96 -2.34 -10.59
C LEU A 26 -1.05 -2.43 -9.37
N VAL A 27 -0.78 -1.30 -8.73
CA VAL A 27 0.19 -1.20 -7.64
C VAL A 27 -0.48 -0.68 -6.39
N VAL A 28 -0.17 -1.30 -5.27
CA VAL A 28 -0.47 -0.76 -3.94
C VAL A 28 0.87 -0.46 -3.27
N LEU A 29 1.06 0.78 -2.87
CA LEU A 29 2.26 1.17 -2.13
C LEU A 29 2.10 0.76 -0.68
N VAL A 30 3.14 0.18 -0.11
CA VAL A 30 3.16 -0.23 1.29
C VAL A 30 4.37 0.39 1.97
N ALA A 31 4.15 1.06 3.09
CA ALA A 31 5.24 1.65 3.85
C ALA A 31 4.93 1.59 5.35
N ARG A 32 5.97 1.72 6.16
CA ARG A 32 5.82 1.84 7.60
C ARG A 32 5.64 3.31 7.98
N THR A 33 5.02 3.55 9.14
CA THR A 33 4.80 4.90 9.68
C THR A 33 6.05 5.48 10.33
N SER A 34 7.23 5.13 9.83
CA SER A 34 8.50 5.76 10.19
C SER A 34 8.75 6.96 9.31
N PHE A 35 9.67 7.84 9.72
CA PHE A 35 10.08 8.97 8.90
C PHE A 35 10.59 8.51 7.53
N GLY A 36 11.47 7.51 7.52
CA GLY A 36 12.03 6.96 6.28
C GLY A 36 10.98 6.34 5.38
N GLY A 37 10.03 5.58 5.97
CA GLY A 37 8.96 4.94 5.20
C GLY A 37 8.03 5.94 4.55
N MET A 38 7.57 6.94 5.29
CA MET A 38 6.65 7.95 4.75
C MET A 38 7.35 8.89 3.76
N THR A 39 8.61 9.21 3.98
CA THR A 39 9.41 10.01 3.02
C THR A 39 9.61 9.25 1.71
N ALA A 40 9.85 7.95 1.79
CA ALA A 40 9.98 7.10 0.60
C ALA A 40 8.69 7.07 -0.22
N VAL A 41 7.53 7.03 0.45
CA VAL A 41 6.23 7.08 -0.24
C VAL A 41 6.03 8.41 -0.94
N GLN A 42 6.36 9.52 -0.28
CA GLN A 42 6.28 10.84 -0.92
C GLN A 42 7.12 10.89 -2.19
N GLY A 43 8.34 10.36 -2.12
CA GLY A 43 9.23 10.27 -3.29
C GLY A 43 8.65 9.41 -4.40
N ALA A 44 8.09 8.25 -4.05
CA ALA A 44 7.48 7.35 -5.02
C ALA A 44 6.26 7.95 -5.70
N MET A 45 5.39 8.62 -4.94
CA MET A 45 4.20 9.27 -5.49
C MET A 45 4.58 10.42 -6.42
N ARG A 46 5.58 11.19 -6.04
CA ARG A 46 6.09 12.29 -6.86
C ARG A 46 6.72 11.78 -8.15
N ASP A 47 7.50 10.70 -8.06
CA ASP A 47 8.11 10.06 -9.23
C ASP A 47 7.04 9.54 -10.19
N TRP A 48 6.00 8.90 -9.68
CA TRP A 48 4.89 8.40 -10.48
C TRP A 48 4.15 9.54 -11.19
N ASP A 49 3.85 10.61 -10.48
CA ASP A 49 3.14 11.77 -11.01
C ASP A 49 3.95 12.50 -12.09
N GLN A 50 5.22 12.79 -11.81
CA GLN A 50 6.09 13.55 -12.71
C GLN A 50 6.46 12.79 -13.99
N ARG A 51 6.59 11.48 -13.90
CA ARG A 51 7.03 10.65 -15.03
C ARG A 51 5.88 10.09 -15.84
N GLU A 52 4.65 10.38 -15.46
CA GLU A 52 3.46 9.91 -16.16
C GLU A 52 3.56 8.43 -16.53
N ARG A 53 3.78 7.58 -15.52
CA ARG A 53 3.99 6.16 -15.76
C ARG A 53 2.72 5.48 -16.27
N ALA A 54 2.52 5.55 -17.58
CA ALA A 54 1.32 5.06 -18.25
C ALA A 54 1.06 3.57 -18.07
N HIS A 55 2.10 2.79 -17.75
CA HIS A 55 2.00 1.35 -17.54
C HIS A 55 1.73 0.96 -16.09
N VAL A 56 1.61 1.94 -15.18
CA VAL A 56 1.38 1.69 -13.75
C VAL A 56 0.18 2.50 -13.28
N PHE A 57 -0.71 1.85 -12.56
CA PHE A 57 -1.82 2.51 -11.87
C PHE A 57 -1.69 2.27 -10.37
N VAL A 58 -1.58 3.33 -9.59
CA VAL A 58 -1.49 3.24 -8.13
C VAL A 58 -2.89 3.23 -7.54
N LEU A 59 -3.29 2.10 -6.96
CA LEU A 59 -4.60 1.92 -6.34
C LEU A 59 -4.71 2.68 -5.01
N GLY A 60 -3.62 2.78 -4.28
CA GLY A 60 -3.61 3.44 -2.99
C GLY A 60 -2.37 3.11 -2.18
N LEU A 61 -2.40 3.51 -0.92
CA LEU A 61 -1.29 3.40 0.02
C LEU A 61 -1.71 2.67 1.28
N VAL A 62 -0.92 1.70 1.69
CA VAL A 62 -1.07 1.04 2.98
C VAL A 62 0.06 1.50 3.90
N LEU A 63 -0.29 2.11 5.02
CA LEU A 63 0.67 2.46 6.06
C LEU A 63 0.56 1.46 7.20
N VAL A 64 1.66 0.78 7.49
CA VAL A 64 1.74 -0.21 8.56
C VAL A 64 2.45 0.42 9.75
N ALA A 65 1.85 0.35 10.92
CA ALA A 65 2.42 0.93 12.13
C ALA A 65 3.82 0.36 12.40
N HIS A 66 4.79 1.25 12.56
CA HIS A 66 6.19 0.89 12.83
C HIS A 66 6.41 0.55 14.30
N ARG A 67 5.60 1.12 15.20
CA ARG A 67 5.69 0.95 16.66
C ARG A 67 4.28 0.92 17.24
N PRO A 68 4.10 0.33 18.43
CA PRO A 68 2.84 0.47 19.16
C PRO A 68 2.66 1.92 19.63
N GLY A 69 1.41 2.29 19.87
CA GLY A 69 1.07 3.61 20.41
C GLY A 69 0.90 4.69 19.35
N ARG A 70 0.70 5.90 19.83
CA ARG A 70 0.40 7.06 19.00
C ARG A 70 1.67 7.58 18.31
N LEU A 71 1.55 8.00 17.06
CA LEU A 71 2.64 8.65 16.35
C LEU A 71 3.05 9.97 17.00
N PRO A 72 4.35 10.30 17.06
CA PRO A 72 4.82 11.64 17.42
C PRO A 72 4.23 12.71 16.50
N LYS A 73 4.15 13.93 17.00
CA LYS A 73 3.52 15.06 16.29
C LYS A 73 4.06 15.27 14.87
N ASP A 74 5.37 15.21 14.70
CA ASP A 74 6.00 15.43 13.39
C ASP A 74 5.65 14.33 12.40
N LEU A 75 5.59 13.09 12.87
CA LEU A 75 5.18 11.96 12.02
C LEU A 75 3.69 12.01 11.69
N ARG A 76 2.85 12.52 12.60
CA ARG A 76 1.43 12.71 12.30
C ARG A 76 1.23 13.75 11.21
N ARG A 77 2.03 14.81 11.21
CA ARG A 77 2.00 15.84 10.16
C ARG A 77 2.39 15.23 8.82
N LEU A 78 3.48 14.48 8.80
CA LEU A 78 3.96 13.80 7.60
C LEU A 78 2.92 12.81 7.07
N GLN A 79 2.24 12.08 7.96
CA GLN A 79 1.17 11.18 7.57
C GLN A 79 0.02 11.92 6.90
N ARG A 80 -0.36 13.09 7.41
CA ARG A 80 -1.41 13.92 6.79
C ARG A 80 -1.01 14.38 5.39
N ASP A 81 0.24 14.77 5.22
CA ASP A 81 0.75 15.19 3.91
C ASP A 81 0.70 14.04 2.92
N VAL A 82 1.12 12.86 3.34
CA VAL A 82 1.07 11.65 2.51
C VAL A 82 -0.38 11.28 2.18
N GLN A 83 -1.27 11.36 3.16
CA GLN A 83 -2.69 11.06 2.96
C GLN A 83 -3.32 12.00 1.94
N GLY A 84 -2.96 13.27 1.96
CA GLY A 84 -3.47 14.25 1.01
C GLY A 84 -3.01 14.01 -0.43
N ALA A 85 -1.91 13.27 -0.61
CA ALA A 85 -1.35 12.96 -1.93
C ALA A 85 -1.91 11.68 -2.55
N THR A 86 -2.73 10.91 -1.80
CA THR A 86 -3.27 9.63 -2.27
C THR A 86 -4.79 9.64 -2.26
N GLU A 87 -5.41 8.98 -3.23
CA GLU A 87 -6.87 8.84 -3.26
C GLU A 87 -7.38 7.89 -2.17
N ARG A 88 -6.63 6.84 -1.88
CA ARG A 88 -6.99 5.84 -0.88
C ARG A 88 -5.81 5.55 0.02
N MET A 89 -6.07 5.47 1.29
CA MET A 89 -5.07 5.11 2.28
C MET A 89 -5.68 4.20 3.33
N TRP A 90 -4.95 3.16 3.68
CA TRP A 90 -5.32 2.24 4.75
C TRP A 90 -4.26 2.26 5.83
N LEU A 91 -4.68 2.26 7.07
CA LEU A 91 -3.79 2.20 8.23
C LEU A 91 -3.89 0.81 8.84
N VAL A 92 -2.76 0.12 8.94
CA VAL A 92 -2.67 -1.16 9.62
C VAL A 92 -2.00 -0.92 10.98
N PRO A 93 -2.70 -1.18 12.09
CA PRO A 93 -2.15 -0.93 13.42
C PRO A 93 -1.01 -1.89 13.74
N TRP A 94 -0.24 -1.57 14.80
CA TRP A 94 0.81 -2.44 15.29
C TRP A 94 0.24 -3.82 15.62
N CYS A 95 0.92 -4.87 15.17
CA CYS A 95 0.55 -6.25 15.44
C CYS A 95 1.70 -6.96 16.17
N GLU A 96 1.51 -7.24 17.45
CA GLU A 96 2.51 -7.91 18.28
C GLU A 96 2.89 -9.28 17.74
N ARG A 97 1.94 -10.01 17.20
CA ARG A 97 2.19 -11.37 16.70
C ARG A 97 3.15 -11.34 15.51
N TRP A 98 3.00 -10.38 14.61
CA TRP A 98 3.91 -10.23 13.48
C TRP A 98 5.30 -9.80 13.97
N SER A 99 5.34 -8.92 14.96
CA SER A 99 6.60 -8.46 15.56
C SER A 99 7.33 -9.61 16.27
N ALA A 100 6.60 -10.58 16.80
CA ALA A 100 7.16 -11.77 17.42
C ALA A 100 7.63 -12.83 16.42
N GLY A 101 7.54 -12.56 15.15
CA GLY A 101 8.03 -13.45 14.09
C GLY A 101 6.98 -14.35 13.45
N GLU A 102 5.70 -14.22 13.83
CA GLU A 102 4.65 -14.99 13.17
C GLU A 102 4.45 -14.50 11.73
N ILE A 103 4.24 -15.44 10.83
CA ILE A 103 3.96 -15.11 9.43
C ILE A 103 2.56 -14.50 9.34
N PRO A 104 2.40 -13.32 8.70
CA PRO A 104 1.09 -12.71 8.54
C PRO A 104 0.08 -13.64 7.87
N SER A 105 -1.08 -13.78 8.50
CA SER A 105 -2.20 -14.57 7.99
C SER A 105 -3.50 -13.89 8.43
N ARG A 106 -4.62 -14.32 7.88
CA ARG A 106 -5.90 -13.75 8.31
C ARG A 106 -6.22 -14.06 9.78
N ALA A 107 -5.74 -15.21 10.28
CA ALA A 107 -6.00 -15.64 11.65
C ALA A 107 -5.29 -14.78 12.69
N ASN A 108 -4.13 -14.19 12.36
CA ASN A 108 -3.34 -13.38 13.29
C ASN A 108 -3.27 -11.92 12.92
N SER A 109 -4.10 -11.45 12.00
CA SER A 109 -4.09 -10.07 11.52
C SER A 109 -5.08 -9.20 12.29
N PRO A 110 -4.76 -7.89 12.47
CA PRO A 110 -5.74 -6.92 12.98
C PRO A 110 -6.97 -6.82 12.08
N LYS A 111 -8.10 -6.42 12.67
CA LYS A 111 -9.36 -6.23 11.91
C LYS A 111 -9.21 -5.28 10.73
N ALA A 112 -8.36 -4.28 10.84
CA ALA A 112 -8.10 -3.34 9.74
C ALA A 112 -7.63 -4.05 8.47
N VAL A 113 -6.97 -5.19 8.59
CA VAL A 113 -6.51 -5.99 7.44
C VAL A 113 -7.69 -6.59 6.69
N GLU A 114 -8.74 -7.02 7.39
CA GLU A 114 -9.95 -7.53 6.73
C GLU A 114 -10.62 -6.46 5.88
N GLN A 115 -10.72 -5.23 6.40
CA GLN A 115 -11.27 -4.11 5.67
C GLN A 115 -10.39 -3.75 4.47
N LEU A 116 -9.08 -3.74 4.66
CA LEU A 116 -8.12 -3.54 3.58
C LEU A 116 -8.31 -4.59 2.48
N CYS A 117 -8.44 -5.86 2.84
CA CYS A 117 -8.66 -6.94 1.88
C CYS A 117 -9.94 -6.75 1.08
N ALA A 118 -11.03 -6.39 1.76
CA ALA A 118 -12.32 -6.15 1.11
C ALA A 118 -12.24 -4.95 0.15
N ASP A 119 -11.63 -3.86 0.59
CA ASP A 119 -11.49 -2.64 -0.21
C ASP A 119 -10.62 -2.86 -1.43
N LEU A 120 -9.50 -3.58 -1.29
CA LEU A 120 -8.63 -3.90 -2.41
C LEU A 120 -9.32 -4.82 -3.42
N SER A 121 -10.03 -5.81 -2.97
CA SER A 121 -10.79 -6.71 -3.85
C SER A 121 -11.82 -5.94 -4.66
N ALA A 122 -12.56 -5.02 -4.02
CA ALA A 122 -13.51 -4.17 -4.70
C ALA A 122 -12.83 -3.21 -5.70
N ALA A 123 -11.70 -2.63 -5.31
CA ALA A 123 -10.95 -1.72 -6.17
C ALA A 123 -10.37 -2.44 -7.39
N LEU A 124 -9.86 -3.65 -7.20
CA LEU A 124 -9.37 -4.48 -8.30
C LEU A 124 -10.47 -4.83 -9.28
N GLY A 125 -11.65 -5.19 -8.79
CA GLY A 125 -12.81 -5.47 -9.64
C GLY A 125 -13.22 -4.25 -10.48
N ARG A 126 -13.26 -3.06 -9.88
CA ARG A 126 -13.57 -1.82 -10.61
C ARG A 126 -12.50 -1.47 -11.65
N SER A 127 -11.22 -1.59 -11.26
CA SER A 127 -10.11 -1.28 -12.16
C SER A 127 -10.06 -2.23 -13.34
N ALA A 128 -10.32 -3.52 -13.10
CA ALA A 128 -10.41 -4.52 -14.16
C ALA A 128 -11.51 -4.16 -15.17
N ARG A 129 -12.67 -3.70 -14.68
CA ARG A 129 -13.77 -3.27 -15.54
C ARG A 129 -13.41 -2.02 -16.36
N LYS A 130 -12.72 -1.04 -15.73
CA LYS A 130 -12.30 0.20 -16.41
C LYS A 130 -11.33 -0.04 -17.55
N VAL A 131 -10.45 -1.04 -17.42
CA VAL A 131 -9.45 -1.35 -18.44
C VAL A 131 -9.91 -2.46 -19.39
N GLY A 132 -11.14 -2.91 -19.28
CA GLY A 132 -11.73 -3.90 -20.19
C GLY A 132 -11.23 -5.33 -20.00
N ILE A 133 -10.80 -5.66 -18.81
CA ILE A 133 -10.29 -7.00 -18.48
C ILE A 133 -11.42 -7.88 -17.97
#